data_65af53cf7a862fa7d1f069a1c34c11d7
#
_entry.id   65af53cf7a862fa7d1f069a1c34c11d7
#
_cell.length_a   1.000
_cell.length_b   1.000
_cell.length_c   1.000
_cell.angle_alpha   90.00
_cell.angle_beta   90.00
_cell.angle_gamma   90.00
#
_symmetry.space_group_name_H-M   'P 1'
#
loop_
_entity.id
_entity.type
_entity.pdbx_description
1 polymer ?
#
loop_
_entity_poly.entity_id
_entity_poly.type
_entity_poly.pdbx_seq_one_letter_code
_entity_poly.pdbx_strand_id
1 'polypeptide(L)'
;MKLFVGIDGSSEKLDVCFLDSSDTTLKEVTLPNNINGASSIKEDVLQFHQSFNYEKIVIGMESTSIYSFHPATFLSEDLELKSLGLVEVVIQNPKSIHRYKGLFEEDKNDRIDAFRIADFLRIERFNKTVLKEERYVALQRLTRSRYQMVHQLTECKQHFLENLYYKCNPLSKELDTSVFGATMLDLLSDALTLDEMAEMELEDLANLLQEKGRGRFSDPQKLAKTIKKAIRDSYRLGKVVQESVDMVLATYARLIQTLKKQIKDLEKSIVALFEIVTEAQCLKSIPGIGIVYAAGIVAEIGQIERFENEAQLAKYCGLYWKKNQSGNFESERTPLTRTGNQYLRYYMVEAANSIRRHEDTYRLYYQKKYDEVPKFKHKRALVLTARKLVRLVDTLLRNHQLYTPERSVSLKS
;
A
#
# COMPACT_ATOMS: atom_id res chain seq x y z
N MET A 1 10.59 20.91 -34.03
CA MET A 1 11.01 21.42 -32.68
C MET A 1 10.16 20.75 -31.61
N LYS A 2 10.64 20.65 -30.35
CA LYS A 2 9.89 20.07 -29.23
C LYS A 2 9.75 21.10 -28.11
N LEU A 3 8.63 21.06 -27.39
CA LEU A 3 8.37 21.88 -26.20
C LEU A 3 8.37 20.97 -24.96
N PHE A 4 9.06 21.38 -23.91
CA PHE A 4 9.11 20.71 -22.63
C PHE A 4 8.60 21.63 -21.54
N VAL A 5 7.58 21.20 -20.82
CA VAL A 5 6.94 21.97 -19.75
C VAL A 5 7.19 21.25 -18.44
N GLY A 6 8.01 21.83 -17.60
CA GLY A 6 8.28 21.32 -16.25
C GLY A 6 7.40 22.03 -15.22
N ILE A 7 6.74 21.27 -14.40
CA ILE A 7 5.83 21.78 -13.36
C ILE A 7 6.26 21.24 -12.00
N ASP A 8 6.64 22.13 -11.10
CA ASP A 8 6.79 21.82 -9.68
C ASP A 8 5.55 22.28 -8.91
N GLY A 9 4.88 21.33 -8.24
CA GLY A 9 3.57 21.56 -7.64
C GLY A 9 3.59 21.43 -6.11
N SER A 10 3.08 22.46 -5.43
CA SER A 10 2.75 22.47 -4.01
C SER A 10 1.23 22.46 -3.77
N SER A 11 0.80 22.54 -2.52
CA SER A 11 -0.63 22.64 -2.17
C SER A 11 -1.30 23.89 -2.76
N GLU A 12 -0.57 24.99 -2.93
CA GLU A 12 -1.12 26.31 -3.24
C GLU A 12 -0.71 26.79 -4.64
N LYS A 13 0.46 26.39 -5.12
CA LYS A 13 1.03 26.94 -6.36
C LYS A 13 1.63 25.87 -7.26
N LEU A 14 1.71 26.20 -8.54
CA LEU A 14 2.43 25.53 -9.59
C LEU A 14 3.51 26.46 -10.13
N ASP A 15 4.78 26.10 -9.95
CA ASP A 15 5.89 26.78 -10.61
C ASP A 15 6.14 26.05 -11.94
N VAL A 16 6.09 26.80 -13.05
CA VAL A 16 6.07 26.25 -14.41
C VAL A 16 7.18 26.86 -15.25
N CYS A 17 7.93 26.01 -15.91
CA CYS A 17 8.95 26.41 -16.89
C CYS A 17 8.66 25.80 -18.26
N PHE A 18 8.61 26.64 -19.28
CA PHE A 18 8.49 26.26 -20.69
C PHE A 18 9.87 26.34 -21.33
N LEU A 19 10.37 25.22 -21.81
CA LEU A 19 11.71 25.05 -22.37
C LEU A 19 11.62 24.47 -23.78
N ASP A 20 12.36 25.01 -24.71
CA ASP A 20 12.46 24.43 -26.05
C ASP A 20 13.58 23.39 -26.19
N SER A 21 13.69 22.75 -27.33
CA SER A 21 14.71 21.75 -27.60
C SER A 21 16.14 22.31 -27.66
N SER A 22 16.33 23.64 -27.81
CA SER A 22 17.62 24.33 -27.83
C SER A 22 18.09 24.84 -26.47
N ASP A 23 17.41 24.43 -25.38
CA ASP A 23 17.69 24.87 -24.00
C ASP A 23 17.31 26.35 -23.75
N THR A 24 16.41 26.89 -24.56
CA THR A 24 15.95 28.26 -24.37
C THR A 24 14.67 28.27 -23.53
N THR A 25 14.71 28.97 -22.42
CA THR A 25 13.52 29.22 -21.59
C THR A 25 12.62 30.22 -22.28
N LEU A 26 11.42 29.79 -22.65
CA LEU A 26 10.42 30.62 -23.31
C LEU A 26 9.61 31.44 -22.31
N LYS A 27 9.26 30.82 -21.19
CA LYS A 27 8.47 31.43 -20.12
C LYS A 27 8.69 30.69 -18.80
N GLU A 28 8.73 31.48 -17.74
CA GLU A 28 8.61 31.00 -16.36
C GLU A 28 7.45 31.72 -15.67
N VAL A 29 6.61 30.97 -14.96
CA VAL A 29 5.44 31.54 -14.30
C VAL A 29 5.08 30.75 -13.06
N THR A 30 4.61 31.44 -12.03
CA THR A 30 3.99 30.86 -10.84
C THR A 30 2.48 31.06 -10.90
N LEU A 31 1.72 29.97 -10.84
CA LEU A 31 0.27 29.94 -10.98
C LEU A 31 -0.35 29.27 -9.73
N PRO A 32 -1.62 29.55 -9.41
CA PRO A 32 -2.30 28.84 -8.33
C PRO A 32 -2.52 27.36 -8.69
N ASN A 33 -2.40 26.44 -7.73
CA ASN A 33 -2.71 25.02 -7.96
C ASN A 33 -4.22 24.77 -7.91
N ASN A 34 -4.91 25.24 -8.93
CA ASN A 34 -6.36 25.10 -9.14
C ASN A 34 -6.67 25.07 -10.65
N ILE A 35 -7.98 25.01 -10.99
CA ILE A 35 -8.42 24.90 -12.37
C ILE A 35 -7.96 26.10 -13.22
N ASN A 36 -7.93 27.31 -12.66
CA ASN A 36 -7.50 28.51 -13.40
C ASN A 36 -6.01 28.43 -13.73
N GLY A 37 -5.17 28.02 -12.79
CA GLY A 37 -3.75 27.84 -13.05
C GLY A 37 -3.48 26.75 -14.08
N ALA A 38 -4.18 25.61 -13.99
CA ALA A 38 -4.06 24.54 -14.99
C ALA A 38 -4.56 24.99 -16.39
N SER A 39 -5.63 25.78 -16.43
CA SER A 39 -6.13 26.38 -17.71
C SER A 39 -5.13 27.36 -18.32
N SER A 40 -4.46 28.19 -17.49
CA SER A 40 -3.41 29.10 -17.99
C SER A 40 -2.23 28.33 -18.57
N ILE A 41 -1.82 27.19 -17.98
CA ILE A 41 -0.77 26.32 -18.55
C ILE A 41 -1.21 25.79 -19.92
N LYS A 42 -2.45 25.32 -20.02
CA LYS A 42 -3.03 24.85 -21.28
C LYS A 42 -2.99 25.95 -22.35
N GLU A 43 -3.46 27.17 -22.02
CA GLU A 43 -3.49 28.31 -22.92
C GLU A 43 -2.08 28.67 -23.43
N ASP A 44 -1.09 28.71 -22.54
CA ASP A 44 0.31 28.93 -22.90
C ASP A 44 0.84 27.85 -23.85
N VAL A 45 0.54 26.57 -23.59
CA VAL A 45 0.92 25.45 -24.47
C VAL A 45 0.32 25.61 -25.86
N LEU A 46 -0.96 25.95 -25.96
CA LEU A 46 -1.64 26.16 -27.23
C LEU A 46 -1.08 27.37 -27.99
N GLN A 47 -0.82 28.48 -27.30
CA GLN A 47 -0.22 29.68 -27.87
C GLN A 47 1.20 29.42 -28.41
N PHE A 48 2.03 28.73 -27.65
CA PHE A 48 3.37 28.36 -28.10
C PHE A 48 3.31 27.42 -29.30
N HIS A 49 2.40 26.44 -29.31
CA HIS A 49 2.24 25.55 -30.46
C HIS A 49 1.80 26.32 -31.71
N GLN A 50 0.87 27.24 -31.60
CA GLN A 50 0.44 28.10 -32.71
C GLN A 50 1.59 28.96 -33.27
N SER A 51 2.49 29.45 -32.39
CA SER A 51 3.60 30.32 -32.78
C SER A 51 4.78 29.58 -33.41
N PHE A 52 5.08 28.37 -32.95
CA PHE A 52 6.31 27.64 -33.28
C PHE A 52 6.09 26.29 -33.98
N ASN A 53 4.84 25.82 -34.07
CA ASN A 53 4.46 24.55 -34.70
C ASN A 53 5.27 23.34 -34.21
N TYR A 54 5.23 23.05 -32.91
CA TYR A 54 5.96 21.95 -32.30
C TYR A 54 5.48 20.59 -32.80
N GLU A 55 6.41 19.66 -33.03
CA GLU A 55 6.16 18.26 -33.40
C GLU A 55 5.80 17.38 -32.20
N LYS A 56 6.23 17.82 -31.01
CA LYS A 56 6.00 17.11 -29.75
C LYS A 56 6.00 18.10 -28.59
N ILE A 57 5.09 17.89 -27.65
CA ILE A 57 4.99 18.64 -26.40
C ILE A 57 4.97 17.64 -25.24
N VAL A 58 5.89 17.80 -24.30
CA VAL A 58 5.97 16.95 -23.11
C VAL A 58 5.76 17.81 -21.87
N ILE A 59 4.69 17.54 -21.14
CA ILE A 59 4.38 18.21 -19.88
C ILE A 59 4.70 17.25 -18.74
N GLY A 60 5.61 17.61 -17.85
CA GLY A 60 6.03 16.73 -16.79
C GLY A 60 6.00 17.33 -15.42
N MET A 61 5.71 16.48 -14.44
CA MET A 61 5.64 16.81 -13.03
C MET A 61 6.35 15.77 -12.20
N GLU A 62 6.83 16.18 -11.02
CA GLU A 62 7.32 15.24 -10.03
C GLU A 62 6.15 14.64 -9.23
N SER A 63 6.17 13.32 -8.97
CA SER A 63 5.15 12.66 -8.13
C SER A 63 5.40 12.91 -6.63
N THR A 64 5.61 14.14 -6.25
CA THR A 64 5.76 14.59 -4.87
C THR A 64 4.39 14.73 -4.25
N SER A 65 3.97 13.74 -3.45
CA SER A 65 2.65 13.77 -2.80
C SER A 65 1.46 13.71 -3.80
N ILE A 66 0.33 14.34 -3.44
CA ILE A 66 -0.93 14.34 -4.19
C ILE A 66 -1.09 15.58 -5.09
N TYR A 67 -0.19 16.55 -4.97
CA TYR A 67 -0.37 17.88 -5.55
C TYR A 67 -0.25 17.91 -7.06
N SER A 68 0.48 16.96 -7.65
CA SER A 68 0.57 16.79 -9.10
C SER A 68 -0.64 16.07 -9.72
N PHE A 69 -1.51 15.44 -8.91
CA PHE A 69 -2.59 14.61 -9.42
C PHE A 69 -3.60 15.42 -10.25
N HIS A 70 -4.14 16.50 -9.68
CA HIS A 70 -5.17 17.30 -10.35
C HIS A 70 -4.67 17.98 -11.62
N PRO A 71 -3.54 18.73 -11.62
CA PRO A 71 -3.06 19.37 -12.84
C PRO A 71 -2.66 18.34 -13.92
N ALA A 72 -2.06 17.20 -13.54
CA ALA A 72 -1.73 16.16 -14.50
C ALA A 72 -2.98 15.55 -15.14
N THR A 73 -4.01 15.23 -14.34
CA THR A 73 -5.27 14.70 -14.85
C THR A 73 -5.96 15.71 -15.77
N PHE A 74 -6.08 16.97 -15.34
CA PHE A 74 -6.67 18.03 -16.14
C PHE A 74 -5.99 18.17 -17.51
N LEU A 75 -4.66 18.32 -17.52
CA LEU A 75 -3.90 18.51 -18.76
C LEU A 75 -3.90 17.26 -19.65
N SER A 76 -3.95 16.06 -19.07
CA SER A 76 -3.99 14.81 -19.84
C SER A 76 -5.36 14.50 -20.43
N GLU A 77 -6.44 15.00 -19.84
CA GLU A 77 -7.82 14.71 -20.26
C GLU A 77 -8.43 15.82 -21.11
N ASP A 78 -7.79 17.00 -21.18
CA ASP A 78 -8.28 18.12 -21.94
C ASP A 78 -8.43 17.77 -23.43
N LEU A 79 -9.60 18.06 -23.99
CA LEU A 79 -9.97 17.66 -25.35
C LEU A 79 -9.17 18.43 -26.42
N GLU A 80 -8.83 19.70 -26.18
CA GLU A 80 -8.06 20.51 -27.12
C GLU A 80 -6.62 20.03 -27.18
N LEU A 81 -5.98 19.80 -26.04
CA LEU A 81 -4.63 19.22 -25.99
C LEU A 81 -4.57 17.82 -26.60
N LYS A 82 -5.58 17.00 -26.36
CA LYS A 82 -5.69 15.66 -26.99
C LYS A 82 -5.87 15.74 -28.51
N SER A 83 -6.64 16.72 -29.00
CA SER A 83 -6.88 16.87 -30.42
C SER A 83 -5.62 17.19 -31.23
N LEU A 84 -4.59 17.77 -30.58
CA LEU A 84 -3.29 18.02 -31.22
C LEU A 84 -2.55 16.72 -31.55
N GLY A 85 -2.80 15.62 -30.82
CA GLY A 85 -2.16 14.32 -31.05
C GLY A 85 -0.65 14.27 -30.75
N LEU A 86 -0.06 15.33 -30.17
CA LEU A 86 1.37 15.50 -29.94
C LEU A 86 1.74 15.84 -28.49
N VAL A 87 0.75 15.96 -27.59
CA VAL A 87 0.93 16.31 -26.19
C VAL A 87 1.03 15.03 -25.35
N GLU A 88 2.10 14.91 -24.58
CA GLU A 88 2.35 13.81 -23.65
C GLU A 88 2.46 14.37 -22.21
N VAL A 89 1.57 13.96 -21.30
CA VAL A 89 1.63 14.34 -19.88
C VAL A 89 2.25 13.20 -19.09
N VAL A 90 3.33 13.48 -18.36
CA VAL A 90 4.12 12.45 -17.64
C VAL A 90 4.36 12.84 -16.18
N ILE A 91 4.28 11.84 -15.30
CA ILE A 91 4.63 12.01 -13.88
C ILE A 91 5.93 11.27 -13.62
N GLN A 92 6.94 11.98 -13.14
CA GLN A 92 8.27 11.44 -12.91
C GLN A 92 8.50 11.00 -11.47
N ASN A 93 9.36 10.00 -11.30
CA ASN A 93 9.74 9.53 -9.97
C ASN A 93 10.62 10.59 -9.28
N PRO A 94 10.28 11.00 -8.04
CA PRO A 94 11.05 11.99 -7.27
C PRO A 94 12.54 11.66 -7.16
N LYS A 95 12.88 10.38 -7.03
CA LYS A 95 14.28 9.94 -6.95
C LYS A 95 15.08 10.17 -8.25
N SER A 96 14.40 10.10 -9.40
CA SER A 96 15.04 10.36 -10.70
C SER A 96 15.33 11.84 -10.85
N ILE A 97 14.34 12.68 -10.56
CA ILE A 97 14.48 14.14 -10.57
C ILE A 97 15.53 14.60 -9.54
N HIS A 98 15.46 14.11 -8.30
CA HIS A 98 16.42 14.45 -7.26
C HIS A 98 17.86 14.08 -7.63
N ARG A 99 18.09 12.91 -8.26
CA ARG A 99 19.41 12.52 -8.75
C ARG A 99 19.89 13.42 -9.88
N TYR A 100 18.97 13.83 -10.75
CA TYR A 100 19.29 14.76 -11.83
C TYR A 100 19.65 16.14 -11.29
N LYS A 101 18.83 16.68 -10.40
CA LYS A 101 19.11 17.95 -9.68
C LYS A 101 20.45 17.90 -8.95
N GLY A 102 20.81 16.80 -8.36
CA GLY A 102 22.09 16.60 -7.66
C GLY A 102 23.35 16.59 -8.54
N LEU A 103 23.22 16.69 -9.87
CA LEU A 103 24.34 16.92 -10.78
C LEU A 103 24.74 18.40 -10.86
N PHE A 104 23.91 19.28 -10.31
CA PHE A 104 24.08 20.73 -10.34
C PHE A 104 24.23 21.24 -8.91
N GLU A 105 25.24 22.07 -8.66
CA GLU A 105 25.46 22.73 -7.37
C GLU A 105 24.64 24.04 -7.33
N GLU A 106 23.33 23.94 -7.16
CA GLU A 106 22.42 25.09 -7.17
C GLU A 106 21.67 25.20 -5.84
N ASP A 107 21.32 26.44 -5.49
CA ASP A 107 20.44 26.71 -4.36
C ASP A 107 19.03 26.18 -4.59
N LYS A 108 18.38 25.72 -3.54
CA LYS A 108 17.01 25.22 -3.61
C LYS A 108 16.02 26.37 -3.85
N ASN A 109 15.42 26.39 -5.06
CA ASN A 109 14.39 27.36 -5.44
C ASN A 109 13.35 26.64 -6.32
N ASP A 110 12.06 26.85 -6.04
CA ASP A 110 10.95 26.17 -6.74
C ASP A 110 10.94 26.48 -8.26
N ARG A 111 11.39 27.66 -8.70
CA ARG A 111 11.56 27.98 -10.13
C ARG A 111 12.68 27.17 -10.79
N ILE A 112 13.81 27.05 -10.11
CA ILE A 112 14.92 26.19 -10.52
C ILE A 112 14.43 24.74 -10.60
N ASP A 113 13.58 24.32 -9.66
CA ASP A 113 13.00 22.98 -9.64
C ASP A 113 12.12 22.73 -10.87
N ALA A 114 11.25 23.67 -11.26
CA ALA A 114 10.45 23.58 -12.48
C ALA A 114 11.31 23.54 -13.75
N PHE A 115 12.33 24.39 -13.84
CA PHE A 115 13.31 24.35 -14.93
C PHE A 115 14.01 22.98 -15.02
N ARG A 116 14.48 22.44 -13.89
CA ARG A 116 15.17 21.14 -13.86
C ARG A 116 14.26 19.98 -14.24
N ILE A 117 12.95 20.07 -13.96
CA ILE A 117 11.97 19.11 -14.44
C ILE A 117 11.87 19.22 -15.98
N ALA A 118 11.73 20.41 -16.54
CA ALA A 118 11.67 20.63 -17.98
C ALA A 118 12.93 20.11 -18.69
N ASP A 119 14.11 20.45 -18.17
CA ASP A 119 15.40 20.01 -18.69
C ASP A 119 15.60 18.49 -18.61
N PHE A 120 15.15 17.86 -17.50
CA PHE A 120 15.13 16.39 -17.39
C PHE A 120 14.28 15.74 -18.47
N LEU A 121 13.14 16.35 -18.83
CA LEU A 121 12.29 15.88 -19.94
C LEU A 121 12.98 16.08 -21.29
N ARG A 122 13.70 17.18 -21.48
CA ARG A 122 14.41 17.52 -22.72
C ARG A 122 15.47 16.51 -23.10
N ILE A 123 16.18 15.94 -22.12
CA ILE A 123 17.18 14.89 -22.38
C ILE A 123 16.56 13.53 -22.78
N GLU A 124 15.25 13.39 -22.79
CA GLU A 124 14.47 12.23 -23.24
C GLU A 124 14.89 10.88 -22.64
N ARG A 125 15.58 10.87 -21.50
CA ARG A 125 15.99 9.66 -20.77
C ARG A 125 15.10 9.31 -19.60
N PHE A 126 13.86 9.77 -19.63
CA PHE A 126 12.85 9.48 -18.60
C PHE A 126 12.01 8.27 -18.97
N ASN A 127 11.55 7.54 -17.95
CA ASN A 127 10.58 6.49 -18.16
C ASN A 127 9.22 7.12 -18.45
N LYS A 128 8.60 6.73 -19.57
CA LYS A 128 7.22 7.12 -19.86
C LYS A 128 6.32 6.55 -18.77
N THR A 129 5.85 7.40 -17.87
CA THR A 129 4.91 6.99 -16.84
C THR A 129 3.52 7.37 -17.33
N VAL A 130 2.80 6.40 -17.85
CA VAL A 130 1.39 6.55 -18.21
C VAL A 130 0.61 6.84 -16.93
N LEU A 131 -0.26 7.87 -16.97
CA LEU A 131 -1.19 8.14 -15.89
C LEU A 131 -2.12 6.94 -15.70
N LYS A 132 -2.40 6.62 -14.43
CA LYS A 132 -3.35 5.55 -14.14
C LYS A 132 -4.76 6.00 -14.51
N GLU A 133 -5.50 5.11 -15.15
CA GLU A 133 -6.93 5.32 -15.37
C GLU A 133 -7.69 5.51 -14.05
N GLU A 134 -8.78 6.24 -14.09
CA GLU A 134 -9.59 6.60 -12.93
C GLU A 134 -9.98 5.39 -12.07
N ARG A 135 -10.38 4.28 -12.70
CA ARG A 135 -10.76 3.03 -12.00
C ARG A 135 -9.64 2.47 -11.11
N TYR A 136 -8.38 2.55 -11.54
CA TYR A 136 -7.24 2.14 -10.73
C TYR A 136 -6.91 3.13 -9.62
N VAL A 137 -7.09 4.42 -9.89
CA VAL A 137 -6.90 5.47 -8.86
C VAL A 137 -7.94 5.33 -7.76
N ALA A 138 -9.21 5.15 -8.11
CA ALA A 138 -10.29 4.94 -7.16
C ALA A 138 -10.04 3.70 -6.28
N LEU A 139 -9.70 2.57 -6.91
CA LEU A 139 -9.37 1.33 -6.20
C LEU A 139 -8.14 1.49 -5.30
N GLN A 140 -7.12 2.25 -5.75
CA GLN A 140 -5.91 2.54 -4.99
C GLN A 140 -6.22 3.36 -3.71
N ARG A 141 -7.14 4.32 -3.77
CA ARG A 141 -7.55 5.09 -2.58
C ARG A 141 -8.16 4.18 -1.52
N LEU A 142 -9.07 3.30 -1.91
CA LEU A 142 -9.71 2.37 -0.99
C LEU A 142 -8.71 1.36 -0.40
N THR A 143 -7.89 0.75 -1.23
CA THR A 143 -6.93 -0.27 -0.79
C THR A 143 -5.82 0.31 0.09
N ARG A 144 -5.33 1.52 -0.18
CA ARG A 144 -4.38 2.22 0.69
C ARG A 144 -4.98 2.64 2.02
N SER A 145 -6.22 3.16 2.02
CA SER A 145 -6.92 3.48 3.27
C SER A 145 -7.13 2.24 4.12
N ARG A 146 -7.54 1.12 3.50
CA ARG A 146 -7.63 -0.17 4.18
C ARG A 146 -6.28 -0.60 4.79
N TYR A 147 -5.20 -0.51 4.04
CA TYR A 147 -3.85 -0.81 4.54
C TYR A 147 -3.51 0.00 5.79
N GLN A 148 -3.73 1.32 5.75
CA GLN A 148 -3.47 2.21 6.88
C GLN A 148 -4.31 1.83 8.11
N MET A 149 -5.61 1.57 7.93
CA MET A 149 -6.49 1.17 9.03
C MET A 149 -6.12 -0.20 9.62
N VAL A 150 -5.64 -1.15 8.81
CA VAL A 150 -5.12 -2.44 9.32
C VAL A 150 -3.86 -2.24 10.16
N HIS A 151 -2.98 -1.31 9.80
CA HIS A 151 -1.82 -0.95 10.63
C HIS A 151 -2.25 -0.33 11.95
N GLN A 152 -3.13 0.67 11.92
CA GLN A 152 -3.67 1.30 13.13
C GLN A 152 -4.37 0.27 14.04
N LEU A 153 -5.14 -0.65 13.45
CA LEU A 153 -5.77 -1.74 14.21
C LEU A 153 -4.72 -2.62 14.90
N THR A 154 -3.59 -2.89 14.24
CA THR A 154 -2.52 -3.70 14.83
C THR A 154 -1.85 -2.98 16.00
N GLU A 155 -1.59 -1.68 15.86
CA GLU A 155 -1.05 -0.83 16.93
C GLU A 155 -2.01 -0.75 18.12
N CYS A 156 -3.30 -0.48 17.87
CA CYS A 156 -4.32 -0.47 18.93
C CYS A 156 -4.41 -1.81 19.67
N LYS A 157 -4.31 -2.93 18.96
CA LYS A 157 -4.29 -4.26 19.59
C LYS A 157 -3.07 -4.47 20.46
N GLN A 158 -1.91 -3.96 20.05
CA GLN A 158 -0.68 -4.07 20.84
C GLN A 158 -0.81 -3.27 22.14
N HIS A 159 -1.26 -2.03 22.07
CA HIS A 159 -1.50 -1.20 23.26
C HIS A 159 -2.59 -1.77 24.17
N PHE A 160 -3.63 -2.38 23.60
CA PHE A 160 -4.63 -3.10 24.37
C PHE A 160 -4.01 -4.27 25.17
N LEU A 161 -3.14 -5.06 24.54
CA LEU A 161 -2.46 -6.19 25.22
C LEU A 161 -1.49 -5.71 26.31
N GLU A 162 -0.78 -4.61 26.09
CA GLU A 162 0.08 -3.99 27.10
C GLU A 162 -0.74 -3.59 28.35
N ASN A 163 -1.89 -2.95 28.17
CA ASN A 163 -2.75 -2.55 29.28
C ASN A 163 -3.49 -3.74 29.90
N LEU A 164 -3.86 -4.76 29.09
CA LEU A 164 -4.41 -6.01 29.62
C LEU A 164 -3.42 -6.74 30.51
N TYR A 165 -2.12 -6.66 30.22
CA TYR A 165 -1.08 -7.24 31.08
C TYR A 165 -1.04 -6.57 32.46
N TYR A 166 -1.26 -5.24 32.55
CA TYR A 166 -1.43 -4.56 33.84
C TYR A 166 -2.69 -5.02 34.56
N LYS A 167 -3.82 -5.13 33.86
CA LYS A 167 -5.11 -5.51 34.45
C LYS A 167 -5.12 -6.98 34.92
N CYS A 168 -4.72 -7.88 34.04
CA CYS A 168 -4.74 -9.33 34.29
C CYS A 168 -3.66 -10.03 33.47
N ASN A 169 -2.45 -10.10 34.03
CA ASN A 169 -1.24 -10.53 33.30
C ASN A 169 -1.29 -11.96 32.72
N PRO A 170 -1.98 -12.98 33.29
CA PRO A 170 -2.03 -14.31 32.68
C PRO A 170 -3.07 -14.44 31.58
N LEU A 171 -4.11 -13.59 31.57
CA LEU A 171 -5.34 -13.81 30.81
C LEU A 171 -5.10 -14.03 29.31
N SER A 172 -4.28 -13.18 28.68
CA SER A 172 -4.04 -13.27 27.24
C SER A 172 -3.32 -14.56 26.80
N LYS A 173 -2.65 -15.24 27.72
CA LYS A 173 -1.92 -16.51 27.47
C LYS A 173 -2.78 -17.74 27.78
N GLU A 174 -3.68 -17.64 28.74
CA GLU A 174 -4.49 -18.77 29.19
C GLU A 174 -5.77 -18.96 28.36
N LEU A 175 -6.22 -17.92 27.67
CA LEU A 175 -7.43 -18.00 26.84
C LEU A 175 -7.20 -18.81 25.55
N ASP A 176 -8.04 -19.81 25.32
CA ASP A 176 -8.12 -20.53 24.04
C ASP A 176 -8.80 -19.70 22.94
N THR A 177 -9.40 -18.57 23.29
CA THR A 177 -10.10 -17.66 22.38
C THR A 177 -9.40 -16.30 22.30
N SER A 178 -9.66 -15.57 21.22
CA SER A 178 -9.04 -14.24 21.02
C SER A 178 -9.61 -13.19 21.98
N VAL A 179 -8.76 -12.53 22.74
CA VAL A 179 -9.12 -11.35 23.57
C VAL A 179 -9.72 -10.20 22.75
N PHE A 180 -9.50 -10.19 21.44
CA PHE A 180 -10.03 -9.20 20.50
C PHE A 180 -11.39 -9.59 19.92
N GLY A 181 -12.02 -10.67 20.36
CA GLY A 181 -13.41 -10.96 20.05
C GLY A 181 -14.34 -9.87 20.62
N ALA A 182 -15.46 -9.60 19.97
CA ALA A 182 -16.37 -8.53 20.41
C ALA A 182 -16.80 -8.71 21.87
N THR A 183 -17.20 -9.93 22.24
CA THR A 183 -17.59 -10.28 23.60
C THR A 183 -16.47 -10.10 24.62
N MET A 184 -15.23 -10.50 24.26
CA MET A 184 -14.09 -10.36 25.17
C MET A 184 -13.67 -8.89 25.33
N LEU A 185 -13.69 -8.10 24.24
CA LEU A 185 -13.43 -6.67 24.31
C LEU A 185 -14.46 -5.97 25.21
N ASP A 186 -15.74 -6.31 25.06
CA ASP A 186 -16.84 -5.77 25.87
C ASP A 186 -16.69 -6.15 27.35
N LEU A 187 -16.42 -7.43 27.63
CA LEU A 187 -16.22 -7.93 28.98
C LEU A 187 -15.03 -7.28 29.69
N LEU A 188 -13.92 -7.08 28.98
CA LEU A 188 -12.67 -6.58 29.56
C LEU A 188 -12.61 -5.06 29.67
N SER A 189 -13.51 -4.34 29.01
CA SER A 189 -13.50 -2.87 28.96
C SER A 189 -14.54 -2.18 29.81
N ASP A 190 -15.80 -2.64 29.84
CA ASP A 190 -16.89 -1.88 30.43
C ASP A 190 -17.91 -2.72 31.21
N ALA A 191 -17.93 -4.04 31.06
CA ALA A 191 -19.04 -4.82 31.54
C ALA A 191 -18.93 -5.20 33.02
N LEU A 192 -17.71 -5.57 33.46
CA LEU A 192 -17.45 -6.03 34.83
C LEU A 192 -16.04 -5.73 35.27
N THR A 193 -15.86 -5.46 36.55
CA THR A 193 -14.52 -5.42 37.17
C THR A 193 -13.96 -6.85 37.34
N LEU A 194 -12.66 -6.98 37.55
CA LEU A 194 -12.06 -8.27 37.86
C LEU A 194 -12.61 -8.88 39.15
N ASP A 195 -12.92 -8.03 40.14
CA ASP A 195 -13.45 -8.47 41.43
C ASP A 195 -14.87 -8.98 41.29
N GLU A 196 -15.73 -8.31 40.55
CA GLU A 196 -17.11 -8.81 40.24
C GLU A 196 -17.03 -10.14 39.48
N MET A 197 -16.16 -10.30 38.51
CA MET A 197 -15.95 -11.57 37.80
C MET A 197 -15.41 -12.68 38.72
N ALA A 198 -14.56 -12.32 39.68
CA ALA A 198 -14.01 -13.28 40.66
C ALA A 198 -15.04 -13.76 41.63
N GLU A 199 -15.91 -12.86 42.12
CA GLU A 199 -16.97 -13.14 43.10
C GLU A 199 -18.20 -13.86 42.48
N MET A 200 -18.50 -13.58 41.20
CA MET A 200 -19.62 -14.21 40.50
C MET A 200 -19.54 -15.73 40.54
N GLU A 201 -20.68 -16.42 40.68
CA GLU A 201 -20.72 -17.86 40.56
C GLU A 201 -20.26 -18.33 39.16
N LEU A 202 -19.67 -19.53 39.08
CA LEU A 202 -19.15 -20.04 37.81
C LEU A 202 -20.21 -20.17 36.73
N GLU A 203 -21.39 -20.60 37.14
CA GLU A 203 -22.55 -20.81 36.25
C GLU A 203 -23.09 -19.48 35.74
N ASP A 204 -23.13 -18.46 36.59
CA ASP A 204 -23.57 -17.10 36.20
C ASP A 204 -22.61 -16.45 35.21
N LEU A 205 -21.30 -16.58 35.44
CA LEU A 205 -20.28 -16.10 34.50
C LEU A 205 -20.38 -16.86 33.17
N ALA A 206 -20.59 -18.16 33.16
CA ALA A 206 -20.76 -18.96 31.95
C ALA A 206 -22.03 -18.57 31.18
N ASN A 207 -23.14 -18.33 31.88
CA ASN A 207 -24.37 -17.84 31.28
C ASN A 207 -24.21 -16.44 30.65
N LEU A 208 -23.57 -15.53 31.35
CA LEU A 208 -23.21 -14.20 30.82
C LEU A 208 -22.37 -14.28 29.55
N LEU A 209 -21.35 -15.15 29.54
CA LEU A 209 -20.52 -15.39 28.36
C LEU A 209 -21.33 -15.97 27.19
N GLN A 210 -22.25 -16.90 27.49
CA GLN A 210 -23.12 -17.50 26.48
C GLN A 210 -24.08 -16.46 25.88
N GLU A 211 -24.71 -15.64 26.71
CA GLU A 211 -25.62 -14.57 26.30
C GLU A 211 -24.90 -13.51 25.45
N LYS A 212 -23.84 -12.89 26.00
CA LYS A 212 -23.04 -11.89 25.30
C LYS A 212 -22.34 -12.45 24.05
N GLY A 213 -21.93 -13.71 24.09
CA GLY A 213 -21.34 -14.45 22.96
C GLY A 213 -22.37 -14.87 21.91
N ARG A 214 -23.66 -14.71 22.16
CA ARG A 214 -24.77 -15.15 21.28
C ARG A 214 -24.61 -16.62 20.86
N GLY A 215 -24.26 -17.48 21.80
CA GLY A 215 -24.07 -18.91 21.57
C GLY A 215 -22.84 -19.30 20.75
N ARG A 216 -21.87 -18.41 20.56
CA ARG A 216 -20.66 -18.68 19.72
C ARG A 216 -19.54 -19.41 20.46
N PHE A 217 -19.59 -19.46 21.78
CA PHE A 217 -18.60 -20.23 22.55
C PHE A 217 -19.02 -21.69 22.62
N SER A 218 -18.13 -22.59 22.21
CA SER A 218 -18.41 -24.04 22.26
C SER A 218 -18.46 -24.58 23.67
N ASP A 219 -17.71 -23.98 24.59
CA ASP A 219 -17.69 -24.36 26.02
C ASP A 219 -17.55 -23.10 26.91
N PRO A 220 -18.68 -22.44 27.22
CA PRO A 220 -18.69 -21.26 28.09
C PRO A 220 -18.24 -21.54 29.50
N GLN A 221 -18.49 -22.76 30.03
CA GLN A 221 -18.07 -23.15 31.39
C GLN A 221 -16.54 -23.26 31.47
N LYS A 222 -15.89 -23.88 30.46
CA LYS A 222 -14.42 -23.94 30.39
C LYS A 222 -13.84 -22.53 30.31
N LEU A 223 -14.42 -21.67 29.48
CA LEU A 223 -14.01 -20.27 29.35
C LEU A 223 -14.14 -19.50 30.66
N ALA A 224 -15.26 -19.63 31.38
CA ALA A 224 -15.47 -19.02 32.68
C ALA A 224 -14.46 -19.51 33.72
N LYS A 225 -14.17 -20.82 33.77
CA LYS A 225 -13.10 -21.38 34.61
C LYS A 225 -11.73 -20.80 34.31
N THR A 226 -11.40 -20.66 33.04
CA THR A 226 -10.12 -20.08 32.60
C THR A 226 -10.00 -18.61 33.02
N ILE A 227 -11.07 -17.81 32.85
CA ILE A 227 -11.11 -16.42 33.28
C ILE A 227 -10.94 -16.30 34.79
N LYS A 228 -11.72 -17.04 35.58
CA LYS A 228 -11.63 -17.02 37.07
C LYS A 228 -10.26 -17.45 37.55
N LYS A 229 -9.66 -18.46 36.92
CA LYS A 229 -8.30 -18.89 37.22
C LYS A 229 -7.29 -17.78 36.94
N ALA A 230 -7.33 -17.16 35.74
CA ALA A 230 -6.43 -16.08 35.36
C ALA A 230 -6.56 -14.87 36.30
N ILE A 231 -7.77 -14.53 36.73
CA ILE A 231 -8.02 -13.46 37.71
C ILE A 231 -7.39 -13.79 39.06
N ARG A 232 -7.58 -15.01 39.56
CA ARG A 232 -7.00 -15.44 40.84
C ARG A 232 -5.48 -15.43 40.81
N ASP A 233 -4.90 -15.85 39.70
CA ASP A 233 -3.46 -15.98 39.53
C ASP A 233 -2.79 -14.65 39.10
N SER A 234 -3.57 -13.56 38.98
CA SER A 234 -3.10 -12.22 38.58
C SER A 234 -2.65 -11.38 39.76
N TYR A 235 -1.67 -10.51 39.53
CA TYR A 235 -1.33 -9.43 40.45
C TYR A 235 -2.50 -8.43 40.56
N ARG A 236 -2.67 -7.85 41.77
CA ARG A 236 -3.67 -6.82 41.99
C ARG A 236 -3.05 -5.42 41.94
N LEU A 237 -3.71 -4.51 41.25
CA LEU A 237 -3.32 -3.12 41.16
C LEU A 237 -3.92 -2.30 42.32
N GLY A 238 -3.24 -1.25 42.74
CA GLY A 238 -3.87 -0.22 43.57
C GLY A 238 -4.98 0.52 42.79
N LYS A 239 -6.00 0.97 43.50
CA LYS A 239 -7.24 1.55 42.92
C LYS A 239 -7.01 2.59 41.84
N VAL A 240 -6.13 3.57 42.05
CA VAL A 240 -5.86 4.68 41.12
C VAL A 240 -5.28 4.17 39.81
N VAL A 241 -4.36 3.18 39.87
CA VAL A 241 -3.76 2.57 38.67
C VAL A 241 -4.79 1.72 37.93
N GLN A 242 -5.60 0.97 38.67
CA GLN A 242 -6.68 0.15 38.10
C GLN A 242 -7.68 0.99 37.31
N GLU A 243 -8.19 2.08 37.90
CA GLU A 243 -9.13 2.98 37.23
C GLU A 243 -8.54 3.59 35.93
N SER A 244 -7.25 3.94 35.96
CA SER A 244 -6.55 4.46 34.79
C SER A 244 -6.38 3.39 33.69
N VAL A 245 -6.03 2.16 34.06
CA VAL A 245 -5.85 1.04 33.13
C VAL A 245 -7.21 0.66 32.52
N ASP A 246 -8.27 0.64 33.29
CA ASP A 246 -9.63 0.32 32.82
C ASP A 246 -10.11 1.36 31.80
N MET A 247 -9.89 2.65 32.03
CA MET A 247 -10.21 3.71 31.08
C MET A 247 -9.45 3.55 29.77
N VAL A 248 -8.14 3.25 29.83
CA VAL A 248 -7.31 3.04 28.65
C VAL A 248 -7.75 1.81 27.86
N LEU A 249 -8.04 0.71 28.54
CA LEU A 249 -8.57 -0.52 27.90
C LEU A 249 -9.90 -0.26 27.20
N ALA A 250 -10.85 0.42 27.85
CA ALA A 250 -12.13 0.80 27.26
C ALA A 250 -11.94 1.67 26.00
N THR A 251 -10.98 2.59 26.04
CA THR A 251 -10.65 3.42 24.87
C THR A 251 -10.14 2.60 23.71
N TYR A 252 -9.13 1.74 23.94
CA TYR A 252 -8.60 0.88 22.86
C TYR A 252 -9.61 -0.17 22.38
N ALA A 253 -10.45 -0.70 23.25
CA ALA A 253 -11.52 -1.63 22.84
C ALA A 253 -12.48 -0.98 21.84
N ARG A 254 -12.96 0.26 22.12
CA ARG A 254 -13.80 1.04 21.21
C ARG A 254 -13.09 1.36 19.88
N LEU A 255 -11.82 1.75 19.92
CA LEU A 255 -11.01 2.00 18.71
C LEU A 255 -10.89 0.72 17.87
N ILE A 256 -10.58 -0.42 18.49
CA ILE A 256 -10.46 -1.72 17.80
C ILE A 256 -11.78 -2.11 17.12
N GLN A 257 -12.91 -1.94 17.82
CA GLN A 257 -14.25 -2.24 17.27
C GLN A 257 -14.59 -1.33 16.08
N THR A 258 -14.32 -0.02 16.24
CA THR A 258 -14.54 0.99 15.20
C THR A 258 -13.68 0.69 13.96
N LEU A 259 -12.37 0.47 14.13
CA LEU A 259 -11.47 0.16 13.02
C LEU A 259 -11.86 -1.14 12.30
N LYS A 260 -12.27 -2.17 13.03
CA LYS A 260 -12.77 -3.41 12.41
C LYS A 260 -14.01 -3.15 11.53
N LYS A 261 -14.95 -2.31 12.00
CA LYS A 261 -16.13 -1.93 11.22
C LYS A 261 -15.74 -1.15 9.98
N GLN A 262 -14.90 -0.13 10.12
CA GLN A 262 -14.44 0.69 8.99
C GLN A 262 -13.67 -0.11 7.94
N ILE A 263 -12.79 -1.03 8.36
CA ILE A 263 -12.08 -1.94 7.46
C ILE A 263 -13.09 -2.79 6.66
N LYS A 264 -14.11 -3.34 7.33
CA LYS A 264 -15.14 -4.13 6.67
C LYS A 264 -15.97 -3.31 5.66
N ASP A 265 -16.25 -2.05 5.96
CA ASP A 265 -16.99 -1.17 5.05
C ASP A 265 -16.14 -0.77 3.85
N LEU A 266 -14.84 -0.50 4.02
CA LEU A 266 -13.90 -0.34 2.91
C LEU A 266 -13.80 -1.60 2.04
N GLU A 267 -13.78 -2.79 2.65
CA GLU A 267 -13.74 -4.06 1.91
C GLU A 267 -14.99 -4.25 1.04
N LYS A 268 -16.17 -3.85 1.50
CA LYS A 268 -17.39 -3.85 0.66
C LYS A 268 -17.25 -2.92 -0.55
N SER A 269 -16.73 -1.71 -0.33
CA SER A 269 -16.49 -0.74 -1.41
C SER A 269 -15.43 -1.24 -2.40
N ILE A 270 -14.39 -1.92 -1.91
CA ILE A 270 -13.37 -2.56 -2.75
C ILE A 270 -14.02 -3.67 -3.61
N VAL A 271 -14.89 -4.50 -3.02
CA VAL A 271 -15.60 -5.55 -3.77
C VAL A 271 -16.47 -4.96 -4.87
N ALA A 272 -17.23 -3.91 -4.57
CA ALA A 272 -18.09 -3.25 -5.57
C ALA A 272 -17.27 -2.67 -6.74
N LEU A 273 -16.13 -2.03 -6.45
CA LEU A 273 -15.27 -1.45 -7.48
C LEU A 273 -14.47 -2.52 -8.24
N PHE A 274 -14.17 -3.66 -7.60
CA PHE A 274 -13.47 -4.78 -8.21
C PHE A 274 -14.20 -5.35 -9.44
N GLU A 275 -15.53 -5.32 -9.43
CA GLU A 275 -16.34 -5.82 -10.56
C GLU A 275 -16.12 -5.01 -11.85
N ILE A 276 -15.71 -3.74 -11.74
CA ILE A 276 -15.46 -2.85 -12.88
C ILE A 276 -14.03 -3.04 -13.42
N VAL A 277 -13.11 -3.61 -12.62
CA VAL A 277 -11.71 -3.81 -12.99
C VAL A 277 -11.50 -5.27 -13.43
N THR A 278 -11.75 -5.54 -14.70
CA THR A 278 -11.74 -6.90 -15.26
C THR A 278 -10.40 -7.61 -15.11
N GLU A 279 -9.29 -6.90 -15.19
CA GLU A 279 -7.93 -7.43 -15.02
C GLU A 279 -7.71 -8.03 -13.61
N ALA A 280 -8.41 -7.52 -12.62
CA ALA A 280 -8.33 -8.03 -11.27
C ALA A 280 -8.89 -9.46 -11.13
N GLN A 281 -9.80 -9.88 -12.03
CA GLN A 281 -10.35 -11.25 -12.07
C GLN A 281 -9.26 -12.28 -12.39
N CYS A 282 -8.26 -11.92 -13.23
CA CYS A 282 -7.13 -12.79 -13.52
C CYS A 282 -6.37 -13.17 -12.25
N LEU A 283 -6.18 -12.22 -11.33
CA LEU A 283 -5.46 -12.46 -10.09
C LEU A 283 -6.32 -13.19 -9.04
N LYS A 284 -7.63 -12.93 -9.00
CA LYS A 284 -8.56 -13.65 -8.12
C LYS A 284 -8.63 -15.13 -8.45
N SER A 285 -8.37 -15.52 -9.70
CA SER A 285 -8.35 -16.92 -10.11
C SER A 285 -7.21 -17.73 -9.49
N ILE A 286 -6.20 -17.09 -8.93
CA ILE A 286 -5.07 -17.75 -8.26
C ILE A 286 -5.55 -18.30 -6.90
N PRO A 287 -5.36 -19.62 -6.63
CA PRO A 287 -5.76 -20.20 -5.34
C PRO A 287 -5.16 -19.46 -4.14
N GLY A 288 -6.02 -19.03 -3.23
CA GLY A 288 -5.62 -18.27 -2.02
C GLY A 288 -5.49 -16.76 -2.21
N ILE A 289 -5.68 -16.22 -3.42
CA ILE A 289 -5.74 -14.78 -3.63
C ILE A 289 -7.20 -14.33 -3.65
N GLY A 290 -7.63 -13.70 -2.54
CA GLY A 290 -8.96 -13.11 -2.43
C GLY A 290 -9.06 -11.73 -3.10
N ILE A 291 -10.29 -11.21 -3.20
CA ILE A 291 -10.61 -9.94 -3.86
C ILE A 291 -9.73 -8.79 -3.34
N VAL A 292 -9.53 -8.68 -2.03
CA VAL A 292 -8.76 -7.60 -1.42
C VAL A 292 -7.30 -7.60 -1.88
N TYR A 293 -6.67 -8.77 -1.98
CA TYR A 293 -5.28 -8.86 -2.45
C TYR A 293 -5.19 -8.62 -3.95
N ALA A 294 -6.08 -9.21 -4.74
CA ALA A 294 -6.16 -8.96 -6.17
C ALA A 294 -6.37 -7.47 -6.47
N ALA A 295 -7.34 -6.84 -5.81
CA ALA A 295 -7.64 -5.42 -5.93
C ALA A 295 -6.43 -4.54 -5.55
N GLY A 296 -5.78 -4.83 -4.41
CA GLY A 296 -4.60 -4.08 -3.96
C GLY A 296 -3.43 -4.19 -4.92
N ILE A 297 -3.17 -5.36 -5.48
CA ILE A 297 -2.12 -5.58 -6.47
C ILE A 297 -2.43 -4.81 -7.76
N VAL A 298 -3.63 -4.98 -8.33
CA VAL A 298 -4.00 -4.32 -9.59
C VAL A 298 -4.07 -2.80 -9.43
N ALA A 299 -4.62 -2.30 -8.32
CA ALA A 299 -4.68 -0.87 -8.05
C ALA A 299 -3.29 -0.20 -8.01
N GLU A 300 -2.29 -0.90 -7.48
CA GLU A 300 -0.91 -0.38 -7.40
C GLU A 300 -0.15 -0.56 -8.72
N ILE A 301 -0.42 -1.61 -9.47
CA ILE A 301 0.14 -1.81 -10.81
C ILE A 301 -0.49 -0.81 -11.80
N GLY A 302 -1.81 -0.62 -11.80
CA GLY A 302 -2.54 0.05 -12.87
C GLY A 302 -2.47 -0.77 -14.15
N GLN A 303 -2.35 -0.11 -15.29
CA GLN A 303 -2.14 -0.77 -16.59
C GLN A 303 -0.78 -1.49 -16.60
N ILE A 304 -0.76 -2.77 -16.95
CA ILE A 304 0.47 -3.59 -16.94
C ILE A 304 1.47 -3.15 -18.01
N GLU A 305 1.01 -2.55 -19.08
CA GLU A 305 1.80 -2.02 -20.20
C GLU A 305 2.77 -0.91 -19.76
N ARG A 306 2.56 -0.32 -18.59
CA ARG A 306 3.51 0.63 -17.96
C ARG A 306 4.87 0.01 -17.67
N PHE A 307 4.94 -1.31 -17.60
CA PHE A 307 6.16 -2.06 -17.33
C PHE A 307 6.54 -2.87 -18.58
N GLU A 308 7.77 -2.71 -19.04
CA GLU A 308 8.26 -3.46 -20.21
C GLU A 308 8.33 -4.97 -19.94
N ASN A 309 8.63 -5.34 -18.69
CA ASN A 309 8.79 -6.73 -18.29
C ASN A 309 8.61 -6.93 -16.78
N GLU A 310 8.59 -8.20 -16.37
CA GLU A 310 8.43 -8.61 -14.96
C GLU A 310 9.55 -8.10 -14.03
N ALA A 311 10.75 -7.85 -14.56
CA ALA A 311 11.87 -7.35 -13.77
C ALA A 311 11.66 -5.87 -13.37
N GLN A 312 11.08 -5.06 -14.27
CA GLN A 312 10.67 -3.69 -13.93
C GLN A 312 9.55 -3.68 -12.90
N LEU A 313 8.55 -4.57 -13.03
CA LEU A 313 7.49 -4.73 -12.04
C LEU A 313 8.06 -5.13 -10.68
N ALA A 314 9.00 -6.08 -10.64
CA ALA A 314 9.66 -6.50 -9.40
C ALA A 314 10.47 -5.36 -8.75
N LYS A 315 11.14 -4.55 -9.55
CA LYS A 315 11.86 -3.35 -9.09
C LYS A 315 10.87 -2.32 -8.54
N TYR A 316 9.75 -2.13 -9.20
CA TYR A 316 8.67 -1.24 -8.73
C TYR A 316 8.05 -1.74 -7.42
N CYS A 317 7.89 -3.05 -7.23
CA CYS A 317 7.48 -3.64 -5.94
C CYS A 317 8.54 -3.47 -4.83
N GLY A 318 9.79 -3.15 -5.19
CA GLY A 318 10.93 -3.21 -4.26
C GLY A 318 11.30 -4.65 -3.86
N LEU A 319 10.98 -5.62 -4.71
CA LEU A 319 11.35 -7.05 -4.58
C LEU A 319 12.54 -7.34 -5.51
N TYR A 320 13.58 -6.57 -5.36
CA TYR A 320 14.79 -6.61 -6.18
C TYR A 320 16.03 -6.55 -5.29
N TRP A 321 17.03 -7.36 -5.62
CA TRP A 321 18.32 -7.40 -4.94
C TRP A 321 19.37 -6.73 -5.81
N LYS A 322 20.04 -5.71 -5.25
CA LYS A 322 21.10 -5.00 -5.96
C LYS A 322 22.37 -5.85 -5.91
N LYS A 323 22.87 -6.24 -7.07
CA LYS A 323 24.21 -6.81 -7.19
C LYS A 323 25.24 -5.68 -7.14
N ASN A 324 26.26 -5.81 -6.31
CA ASN A 324 27.44 -4.96 -6.31
C ASN A 324 28.59 -5.77 -6.89
N GLN A 325 28.93 -5.47 -8.13
CA GLN A 325 30.10 -6.05 -8.84
C GLN A 325 31.00 -4.92 -9.25
N SER A 326 32.29 -5.04 -8.96
CA SER A 326 33.32 -4.11 -9.42
C SER A 326 34.55 -4.94 -9.78
N GLY A 327 34.88 -5.02 -11.07
CA GLY A 327 35.92 -5.89 -11.58
C GLY A 327 35.69 -7.34 -11.20
N ASN A 328 36.67 -7.96 -10.55
CA ASN A 328 36.60 -9.34 -10.07
C ASN A 328 35.90 -9.48 -8.68
N PHE A 329 35.42 -8.37 -8.09
CA PHE A 329 34.77 -8.37 -6.80
C PHE A 329 33.25 -8.52 -6.95
N GLU A 330 32.67 -9.59 -6.41
CA GLU A 330 31.24 -9.77 -6.25
C GLU A 330 30.89 -9.78 -4.76
N SER A 331 30.03 -8.86 -4.34
CA SER A 331 29.62 -8.79 -2.94
C SER A 331 28.77 -10.01 -2.56
N GLU A 332 29.20 -10.75 -1.55
CA GLU A 332 28.42 -11.87 -0.98
C GLU A 332 27.07 -11.44 -0.41
N ARG A 333 26.94 -10.16 -0.04
CA ARG A 333 25.69 -9.61 0.50
C ARG A 333 24.93 -8.83 -0.55
N THR A 334 23.81 -9.38 -0.96
CA THR A 334 22.84 -8.71 -1.86
C THR A 334 21.59 -8.30 -1.05
N PRO A 335 21.57 -7.10 -0.44
CA PRO A 335 20.44 -6.67 0.36
C PRO A 335 19.23 -6.37 -0.54
N LEU A 336 18.04 -6.67 -0.02
CA LEU A 336 16.78 -6.25 -0.65
C LEU A 336 16.72 -4.72 -0.65
N THR A 337 16.49 -4.10 -1.81
CA THR A 337 16.56 -2.63 -1.95
C THR A 337 15.46 -1.91 -1.19
N ARG A 338 14.32 -2.53 -0.96
CA ARG A 338 13.11 -1.95 -0.33
C ARG A 338 12.67 -0.59 -0.91
N THR A 339 13.36 -0.13 -1.96
CA THR A 339 12.98 1.06 -2.71
C THR A 339 11.88 0.69 -3.68
N GLY A 340 10.84 1.48 -3.77
CA GLY A 340 9.70 1.19 -4.65
C GLY A 340 8.37 1.30 -3.90
N ASN A 341 7.31 0.81 -4.50
CA ASN A 341 5.96 0.92 -3.97
C ASN A 341 5.75 -0.01 -2.77
N GLN A 342 5.66 0.58 -1.57
CA GLN A 342 5.48 -0.16 -0.32
C GLN A 342 4.13 -0.88 -0.23
N TYR A 343 3.08 -0.30 -0.83
CA TYR A 343 1.73 -0.89 -0.82
C TYR A 343 1.67 -2.11 -1.72
N LEU A 344 2.23 -2.02 -2.93
CA LEU A 344 2.33 -3.17 -3.82
C LEU A 344 3.14 -4.30 -3.18
N ARG A 345 4.28 -3.97 -2.57
CA ARG A 345 5.09 -4.96 -1.85
C ARG A 345 4.30 -5.64 -0.72
N TYR A 346 3.53 -4.87 0.05
CA TYR A 346 2.67 -5.42 1.10
C TYR A 346 1.68 -6.43 0.52
N TYR A 347 0.90 -6.04 -0.49
CA TYR A 347 -0.09 -6.93 -1.10
C TYR A 347 0.54 -8.16 -1.75
N MET A 348 1.70 -8.03 -2.39
CA MET A 348 2.44 -9.16 -2.97
C MET A 348 2.94 -10.14 -1.90
N VAL A 349 3.42 -9.65 -0.76
CA VAL A 349 3.89 -10.48 0.36
C VAL A 349 2.72 -11.20 1.04
N GLU A 350 1.62 -10.50 1.29
CA GLU A 350 0.41 -11.10 1.87
C GLU A 350 -0.21 -12.15 0.93
N ALA A 351 -0.30 -11.86 -0.37
CA ALA A 351 -0.74 -12.81 -1.38
C ALA A 351 0.20 -14.04 -1.43
N ALA A 352 1.52 -13.84 -1.35
CA ALA A 352 2.49 -14.94 -1.30
C ALA A 352 2.34 -15.79 -0.04
N ASN A 353 2.02 -15.19 1.10
CA ASN A 353 1.73 -15.91 2.33
C ASN A 353 0.43 -16.72 2.25
N SER A 354 -0.53 -16.24 1.47
CA SER A 354 -1.77 -16.97 1.26
C SER A 354 -1.60 -18.10 0.23
N ILE A 355 -1.05 -17.83 -0.95
CA ILE A 355 -0.92 -18.82 -2.03
C ILE A 355 -0.10 -20.05 -1.61
N ARG A 356 0.98 -19.90 -0.80
CA ARG A 356 1.78 -21.03 -0.30
C ARG A 356 0.99 -22.03 0.54
N ARG A 357 -0.20 -21.69 0.99
CA ARG A 357 -1.10 -22.57 1.77
C ARG A 357 -2.13 -23.28 0.89
N HIS A 358 -2.35 -22.81 -0.34
CA HIS A 358 -3.41 -23.27 -1.23
C HIS A 358 -2.89 -23.87 -2.53
N GLU A 359 -1.59 -23.65 -2.85
CA GLU A 359 -1.00 -24.07 -4.11
C GLU A 359 0.36 -24.76 -3.85
N ASP A 360 0.49 -26.02 -4.30
CA ASP A 360 1.62 -26.89 -3.98
C ASP A 360 2.96 -26.39 -4.51
N THR A 361 2.98 -25.85 -5.73
CA THR A 361 4.21 -25.29 -6.34
C THR A 361 4.79 -24.16 -5.52
N TYR A 362 3.92 -23.34 -4.89
CA TYR A 362 4.34 -22.24 -4.03
C TYR A 362 4.69 -22.72 -2.61
N ARG A 363 3.97 -23.73 -2.12
CA ARG A 363 4.28 -24.37 -0.83
C ARG A 363 5.66 -25.01 -0.85
N LEU A 364 5.95 -25.82 -1.87
CA LEU A 364 7.26 -26.49 -2.04
C LEU A 364 8.40 -25.48 -2.23
N TYR A 365 8.16 -24.45 -3.05
CA TYR A 365 9.14 -23.40 -3.24
C TYR A 365 9.44 -22.64 -1.93
N TYR A 366 8.38 -22.27 -1.18
CA TYR A 366 8.53 -21.61 0.13
C TYR A 366 9.33 -22.51 1.08
N GLN A 367 8.98 -23.80 1.20
CA GLN A 367 9.67 -24.74 2.10
C GLN A 367 11.15 -24.87 1.73
N LYS A 368 11.46 -25.06 0.45
CA LYS A 368 12.84 -25.07 -0.04
C LYS A 368 13.60 -23.82 0.41
N LYS A 369 13.01 -22.64 0.24
CA LYS A 369 13.64 -21.36 0.61
C LYS A 369 13.73 -21.14 2.12
N TYR A 370 12.83 -21.74 2.89
CA TYR A 370 12.84 -21.74 4.33
C TYR A 370 14.01 -22.56 4.91
N ASP A 371 14.28 -23.70 4.33
CA ASP A 371 15.31 -24.64 4.81
C ASP A 371 16.75 -24.26 4.38
N GLU A 372 16.90 -23.37 3.36
CA GLU A 372 18.21 -22.92 2.87
C GLU A 372 19.04 -22.11 3.88
N VAL A 373 18.46 -21.57 4.95
CA VAL A 373 19.14 -20.68 5.88
C VAL A 373 18.81 -20.98 7.34
N PRO A 374 19.76 -20.78 8.28
CA PRO A 374 19.52 -21.07 9.69
C PRO A 374 18.71 -19.98 10.42
N LYS A 375 18.77 -18.70 9.96
CA LYS A 375 18.14 -17.55 10.62
C LYS A 375 17.21 -16.81 9.67
N PHE A 376 16.19 -16.12 10.24
CA PHE A 376 15.19 -15.32 9.50
C PHE A 376 14.46 -16.11 8.39
N LYS A 377 14.39 -17.42 8.54
CA LYS A 377 13.85 -18.40 7.58
C LYS A 377 12.52 -17.92 6.96
N HIS A 378 11.52 -17.64 7.80
CA HIS A 378 10.17 -17.26 7.35
C HIS A 378 10.16 -15.99 6.51
N LYS A 379 10.75 -14.89 7.02
CA LYS A 379 10.76 -13.61 6.30
C LYS A 379 11.45 -13.71 4.94
N ARG A 380 12.61 -14.39 4.90
CA ARG A 380 13.36 -14.58 3.66
C ARG A 380 12.57 -15.44 2.65
N ALA A 381 12.09 -16.60 3.07
CA ALA A 381 11.32 -17.49 2.21
C ALA A 381 10.06 -16.81 1.64
N LEU A 382 9.36 -16.05 2.48
CA LEU A 382 8.16 -15.33 2.08
C LEU A 382 8.44 -14.25 1.03
N VAL A 383 9.49 -13.45 1.21
CA VAL A 383 9.90 -12.41 0.25
C VAL A 383 10.32 -13.02 -1.10
N LEU A 384 11.05 -14.15 -1.08
CA LEU A 384 11.42 -14.88 -2.30
C LEU A 384 10.20 -15.48 -2.99
N THR A 385 9.23 -15.98 -2.22
CA THR A 385 7.95 -16.47 -2.76
C THR A 385 7.14 -15.33 -3.38
N ALA A 386 7.13 -14.15 -2.76
CA ALA A 386 6.53 -12.96 -3.34
C ALA A 386 7.20 -12.55 -4.67
N ARG A 387 8.53 -12.64 -4.75
CA ARG A 387 9.26 -12.38 -6.01
C ARG A 387 8.90 -13.39 -7.11
N LYS A 388 8.70 -14.68 -6.75
CA LYS A 388 8.20 -15.69 -7.69
C LYS A 388 6.77 -15.34 -8.15
N LEU A 389 5.92 -14.87 -7.23
CA LEU A 389 4.55 -14.46 -7.54
C LEU A 389 4.48 -13.27 -8.51
N VAL A 390 5.45 -12.34 -8.48
CA VAL A 390 5.53 -11.22 -9.44
C VAL A 390 5.50 -11.72 -10.88
N ARG A 391 6.24 -12.80 -11.19
CA ARG A 391 6.26 -13.37 -12.56
C ARG A 391 4.89 -13.87 -12.99
N LEU A 392 4.21 -14.59 -12.10
CA LEU A 392 2.86 -15.08 -12.38
C LEU A 392 1.89 -13.92 -12.59
N VAL A 393 1.92 -12.91 -11.71
CA VAL A 393 1.07 -11.72 -11.83
C VAL A 393 1.32 -10.99 -13.15
N ASP A 394 2.57 -10.74 -13.52
CA ASP A 394 2.92 -10.11 -14.80
C ASP A 394 2.37 -10.91 -16.00
N THR A 395 2.58 -12.24 -16.00
CA THR A 395 2.11 -13.11 -17.07
C THR A 395 0.58 -13.11 -17.21
N LEU A 396 -0.15 -13.24 -16.11
CA LEU A 396 -1.62 -13.29 -16.13
C LEU A 396 -2.22 -11.94 -16.57
N LEU A 397 -1.67 -10.83 -16.09
CA LEU A 397 -2.16 -9.51 -16.47
C LEU A 397 -1.86 -9.18 -17.94
N ARG A 398 -0.63 -9.47 -18.45
CA ARG A 398 -0.28 -9.20 -19.86
C ARG A 398 -1.09 -10.01 -20.83
N ASN A 399 -1.35 -11.27 -20.50
CA ASN A 399 -2.05 -12.18 -21.38
C ASN A 399 -3.56 -12.18 -21.17
N HIS A 400 -4.08 -11.40 -20.22
CA HIS A 400 -5.49 -11.40 -19.81
C HIS A 400 -6.02 -12.82 -19.54
N GLN A 401 -5.21 -13.66 -18.85
CA GLN A 401 -5.49 -15.07 -18.65
C GLN A 401 -5.83 -15.40 -17.21
N LEU A 402 -6.76 -16.34 -17.03
CA LEU A 402 -7.01 -16.94 -15.72
C LEU A 402 -5.89 -17.93 -15.38
N TYR A 403 -5.66 -18.11 -14.08
CA TYR A 403 -4.71 -19.10 -13.59
C TYR A 403 -5.19 -20.51 -13.88
N THR A 404 -4.30 -21.33 -14.45
CA THR A 404 -4.52 -22.77 -14.65
C THR A 404 -3.33 -23.55 -14.08
N PRO A 405 -3.54 -24.48 -13.15
CA PRO A 405 -2.47 -25.24 -12.51
C PRO A 405 -1.54 -25.99 -13.46
N GLU A 406 -2.07 -26.54 -14.55
CA GLU A 406 -1.32 -27.33 -15.53
C GLU A 406 -0.22 -26.52 -16.27
N ARG A 407 -0.38 -25.20 -16.40
CA ARG A 407 0.63 -24.33 -17.03
C ARG A 407 1.77 -23.93 -16.08
N SER A 408 1.64 -24.16 -14.77
CA SER A 408 2.71 -23.88 -13.82
C SER A 408 3.86 -24.92 -13.88
N VAL A 409 3.65 -26.09 -14.49
CA VAL A 409 4.65 -27.15 -14.64
C VAL A 409 5.63 -26.85 -15.80
N SER A 410 5.22 -26.11 -16.83
CA SER A 410 6.04 -25.79 -18.01
C SER A 410 7.04 -24.63 -17.80
N LEU A 411 7.01 -23.96 -16.65
CA LEU A 411 7.98 -22.90 -16.29
C LEU A 411 9.22 -23.46 -15.55
N LYS A 412 9.51 -24.76 -15.70
CA LYS A 412 10.74 -25.38 -15.24
C LYS A 412 11.77 -25.39 -16.38
N SER A 413 12.36 -24.26 -16.66
CA SER A 413 13.67 -24.21 -17.32
C SER A 413 14.37 -22.90 -17.00
#